data_f84219c2f596cb0703498d16d57860dc
#
_entry.id   f84219c2f596cb0703498d16d57860dc
#
_cell.length_a   1.000
_cell.length_b   1.000
_cell.length_c   1.000
_cell.angle_alpha   90.00
_cell.angle_beta   90.00
_cell.angle_gamma   90.00
#
_symmetry.space_group_name_H-M   'P 1'
#
loop_
_entity.id
_entity.type
_entity.pdbx_description
1 polymer ?
#
loop_
_entity_poly.entity_id
_entity_poly.type
_entity_poly.pdbx_seq_one_letter_code
_entity_poly.pdbx_strand_id
1 'polypeptide(L)'
;MSDYSAHFLIRGKDVSQHAADYLSGLLGTYRRKNLECIHGDIPESNYQALQQFVSDSPWSQDKLMIQVAGEVNGILGGKPHSALLIDESCFVKKGDHSVGVQRQFCGRLGKKENCQRGVLACLGLGEKASLVDFRLFLPEWWAQSPERCEKAQIPREQRQHRSKLELALDMVKTAQARGLQFSWVLADSAYGCSNEFCADVEKLGLYYMMDASMKACVWDADPRPSLPAPSAKRGRPHTVW
;
A
#
# COMPACT_ATOMS: atom_id res chain seq x y z
N MET A 1 9.49 22.85 -1.07
CA MET A 1 9.86 22.49 0.32
C MET A 1 9.30 23.48 1.34
N SER A 2 9.14 24.79 1.05
CA SER A 2 8.56 25.77 1.99
C SER A 2 7.22 25.29 2.61
N ASP A 3 6.33 24.77 1.78
CA ASP A 3 4.98 24.35 2.17
C ASP A 3 4.95 23.10 3.08
N TYR A 4 6.07 22.36 3.12
CA TYR A 4 6.24 21.15 3.93
C TYR A 4 7.13 21.34 5.16
N SER A 5 7.75 22.52 5.32
CA SER A 5 8.73 22.78 6.38
C SER A 5 8.16 22.54 7.80
N ALA A 6 6.87 22.84 7.99
CA ALA A 6 6.20 22.65 9.29
C ALA A 6 6.21 21.19 9.77
N HIS A 7 6.28 20.21 8.87
CA HIS A 7 6.37 18.79 9.24
C HIS A 7 7.73 18.40 9.80
N PHE A 8 8.75 19.22 9.54
CA PHE A 8 10.15 18.99 9.92
C PHE A 8 10.62 19.92 11.02
N LEU A 9 9.70 20.65 11.66
CA LEU A 9 9.99 21.41 12.89
C LEU A 9 9.78 20.48 14.11
N ILE A 10 10.88 19.96 14.66
CA ILE A 10 10.87 18.92 15.68
C ILE A 10 11.45 19.47 16.98
N ARG A 11 10.63 19.55 18.05
CA ARG A 11 11.07 20.03 19.37
C ARG A 11 11.83 21.35 19.29
N GLY A 12 11.39 22.26 18.43
CA GLY A 12 12.02 23.57 18.23
C GLY A 12 13.28 23.57 17.34
N LYS A 13 13.66 22.41 16.78
CA LYS A 13 14.73 22.33 15.76
C LYS A 13 14.10 22.17 14.38
N ASP A 14 14.54 22.99 13.44
CA ASP A 14 14.18 22.85 12.03
C ASP A 14 15.14 21.89 11.34
N VAL A 15 14.62 20.76 10.86
CA VAL A 15 15.36 19.76 10.09
C VAL A 15 14.89 19.69 8.62
N SER A 16 14.16 20.71 8.16
CA SER A 16 13.63 20.79 6.79
C SER A 16 14.71 20.79 5.72
N GLN A 17 15.90 21.33 6.02
CA GLN A 17 17.04 21.28 5.11
C GLN A 17 17.48 19.83 4.87
N HIS A 18 17.54 18.98 5.91
CA HIS A 18 17.91 17.57 5.75
C HIS A 18 16.85 16.81 4.94
N ALA A 19 15.56 17.17 5.10
CA ALA A 19 14.50 16.62 4.27
C ALA A 19 14.67 17.04 2.80
N ALA A 20 15.01 18.29 2.55
CA ALA A 20 15.28 18.81 1.21
C ALA A 20 16.49 18.12 0.57
N ASP A 21 17.59 17.98 1.30
CA ASP A 21 18.80 17.32 0.84
C ASP A 21 18.51 15.84 0.51
N TYR A 22 17.79 15.14 1.38
CA TYR A 22 17.41 13.75 1.17
C TYR A 22 16.54 13.58 -0.09
N LEU A 23 15.51 14.42 -0.25
CA LEU A 23 14.63 14.40 -1.42
C LEU A 23 15.40 14.73 -2.70
N SER A 24 16.26 15.77 -2.67
CA SER A 24 17.11 16.14 -3.80
C SER A 24 18.04 14.99 -4.21
N GLY A 25 18.63 14.31 -3.24
CA GLY A 25 19.45 13.13 -3.51
C GLY A 25 18.67 11.94 -4.07
N LEU A 26 17.40 11.73 -3.64
CA LEU A 26 16.51 10.73 -4.25
C LEU A 26 16.21 11.05 -5.72
N LEU A 27 16.11 12.31 -6.08
CA LEU A 27 15.88 12.79 -7.45
C LEU A 27 17.17 12.92 -8.27
N GLY A 28 18.33 12.84 -7.63
CA GLY A 28 19.64 12.96 -8.24
C GLY A 28 19.97 11.82 -9.22
N THR A 29 21.18 11.87 -9.78
CA THR A 29 21.61 11.00 -10.89
C THR A 29 22.10 9.62 -10.49
N TYR A 30 22.53 9.43 -9.25
CA TYR A 30 23.03 8.11 -8.81
C TYR A 30 21.99 7.00 -8.89
N ARG A 31 22.41 5.88 -9.47
CA ARG A 31 21.55 4.69 -9.59
C ARG A 31 21.20 4.06 -8.22
N ARG A 32 22.14 4.14 -7.26
CA ARG A 32 21.91 3.66 -5.89
C ARG A 32 21.50 4.82 -5.01
N LYS A 33 20.31 4.73 -4.41
CA LYS A 33 19.75 5.73 -3.51
C LYS A 33 20.01 5.37 -2.04
N ASN A 34 21.28 5.13 -1.69
CA ASN A 34 21.73 5.02 -0.30
C ASN A 34 22.24 6.40 0.19
N LEU A 35 22.36 6.57 1.50
CA LEU A 35 22.75 7.85 2.09
C LEU A 35 24.16 8.31 1.66
N GLU A 36 25.08 7.38 1.45
CA GLU A 36 26.44 7.67 0.99
C GLU A 36 26.42 8.27 -0.43
N CYS A 37 25.65 7.68 -1.34
CA CYS A 37 25.49 8.22 -2.69
C CYS A 37 24.71 9.56 -2.68
N ILE A 38 23.69 9.70 -1.83
CA ILE A 38 22.92 10.94 -1.69
C ILE A 38 23.84 12.07 -1.19
N HIS A 39 24.66 11.81 -0.17
CA HIS A 39 25.65 12.77 0.33
C HIS A 39 26.67 13.14 -0.75
N GLY A 40 27.10 12.18 -1.57
CA GLY A 40 27.99 12.42 -2.69
C GLY A 40 27.40 13.34 -3.78
N ASP A 41 26.07 13.25 -4.01
CA ASP A 41 25.34 14.13 -4.94
C ASP A 41 25.16 15.57 -4.37
N ILE A 42 25.18 15.71 -3.05
CA ILE A 42 24.94 16.97 -2.34
C ILE A 42 26.11 17.23 -1.38
N PRO A 43 27.24 17.74 -1.87
CA PRO A 43 28.47 17.92 -1.07
C PRO A 43 28.30 18.82 0.15
N GLU A 44 27.36 19.75 0.13
CA GLU A 44 27.03 20.65 1.25
C GLU A 44 26.21 19.96 2.35
N SER A 45 25.68 18.77 2.09
CA SER A 45 24.94 18.00 3.09
C SER A 45 25.88 17.43 4.16
N ASN A 46 25.32 17.15 5.35
CA ASN A 46 26.05 16.44 6.41
C ASN A 46 25.58 14.99 6.46
N TYR A 47 26.49 14.04 6.19
CA TYR A 47 26.18 12.62 6.16
C TYR A 47 25.54 12.11 7.48
N GLN A 48 26.14 12.48 8.61
CA GLN A 48 25.64 12.04 9.92
C GLN A 48 24.27 12.63 10.24
N ALA A 49 24.05 13.89 9.90
CA ALA A 49 22.75 14.54 10.07
C ALA A 49 21.68 13.94 9.17
N LEU A 50 22.01 13.61 7.92
CA LEU A 50 21.11 12.89 7.00
C LEU A 50 20.78 11.49 7.54
N GLN A 51 21.77 10.77 8.04
CA GLN A 51 21.54 9.45 8.65
C GLN A 51 20.60 9.56 9.85
N GLN A 52 20.85 10.48 10.77
CA GLN A 52 20.00 10.73 11.93
C GLN A 52 18.59 11.18 11.50
N PHE A 53 18.47 12.01 10.48
CA PHE A 53 17.19 12.45 9.94
C PHE A 53 16.33 11.28 9.46
N VAL A 54 16.91 10.33 8.73
CA VAL A 54 16.17 9.18 8.18
C VAL A 54 15.91 8.11 9.24
N SER A 55 16.84 7.90 10.20
CA SER A 55 16.75 6.79 11.15
C SER A 55 16.02 7.13 12.46
N ASP A 56 16.24 8.34 12.99
CA ASP A 56 15.89 8.65 14.38
C ASP A 56 15.02 9.91 14.54
N SER A 57 14.91 10.75 13.50
CA SER A 57 14.13 11.99 13.61
C SER A 57 12.63 11.69 13.72
N PRO A 58 11.95 12.21 14.76
CA PRO A 58 10.55 11.90 15.05
C PRO A 58 9.56 12.76 14.25
N TRP A 59 9.82 13.00 12.95
CA TRP A 59 8.82 13.61 12.08
C TRP A 59 7.70 12.60 11.77
N SER A 60 6.50 13.12 11.55
CA SER A 60 5.32 12.29 11.36
C SER A 60 5.08 12.01 9.87
N GLN A 61 5.29 10.76 9.46
CA GLN A 61 4.94 10.30 8.13
C GLN A 61 3.44 10.48 7.84
N ASP A 62 2.57 10.22 8.82
CA ASP A 62 1.12 10.32 8.63
C ASP A 62 0.69 11.76 8.36
N LYS A 63 1.22 12.74 9.11
CA LYS A 63 0.91 14.16 8.89
C LYS A 63 1.37 14.61 7.51
N LEU A 64 2.57 14.21 7.11
CA LEU A 64 3.11 14.50 5.77
C LEU A 64 2.23 13.88 4.69
N MET A 65 1.86 12.61 4.83
CA MET A 65 1.01 11.90 3.85
C MET A 65 -0.38 12.53 3.74
N ILE A 66 -0.97 13.01 4.85
CA ILE A 66 -2.27 13.72 4.83
C ILE A 66 -2.18 14.98 3.96
N GLN A 67 -1.11 15.77 4.09
CA GLN A 67 -0.93 16.95 3.26
C GLN A 67 -0.74 16.57 1.79
N VAL A 68 0.16 15.62 1.49
CA VAL A 68 0.37 15.12 0.13
C VAL A 68 -0.95 14.63 -0.49
N ALA A 69 -1.72 13.83 0.25
CA ALA A 69 -3.00 13.32 -0.22
C ALA A 69 -4.01 14.44 -0.52
N GLY A 70 -4.04 15.50 0.32
CA GLY A 70 -4.88 16.68 0.09
C GLY A 70 -4.49 17.44 -1.20
N GLU A 71 -3.21 17.66 -1.43
CA GLU A 71 -2.70 18.31 -2.64
C GLU A 71 -2.98 17.48 -3.90
N VAL A 72 -2.72 16.17 -3.83
CA VAL A 72 -3.05 15.22 -4.90
C VAL A 72 -4.54 15.23 -5.20
N ASN A 73 -5.40 15.27 -4.17
CA ASN A 73 -6.84 15.37 -4.33
C ASN A 73 -7.28 16.65 -5.03
N GLY A 74 -6.64 17.78 -4.72
CA GLY A 74 -6.91 19.06 -5.43
C GLY A 74 -6.60 18.99 -6.93
N ILE A 75 -5.64 18.14 -7.34
CA ILE A 75 -5.22 18.01 -8.73
C ILE A 75 -5.98 16.89 -9.46
N LEU A 76 -6.12 15.72 -8.85
CA LEU A 76 -6.60 14.49 -9.48
C LEU A 76 -8.00 14.08 -9.00
N GLY A 77 -8.49 14.59 -7.87
CA GLY A 77 -9.78 14.24 -7.29
C GLY A 77 -10.97 14.98 -7.89
N GLY A 78 -12.17 14.51 -7.59
CA GLY A 78 -13.43 15.18 -7.92
C GLY A 78 -13.81 15.19 -9.40
N LYS A 79 -13.18 14.38 -10.22
CA LYS A 79 -13.45 14.26 -11.66
C LYS A 79 -14.15 12.92 -11.97
N PRO A 80 -14.93 12.80 -13.07
CA PRO A 80 -15.71 11.58 -13.35
C PRO A 80 -14.91 10.27 -13.38
N HIS A 81 -13.65 10.34 -13.74
CA HIS A 81 -12.75 9.18 -13.84
C HIS A 81 -11.65 9.17 -12.77
N SER A 82 -11.81 9.96 -11.69
CA SER A 82 -10.90 9.87 -10.56
C SER A 82 -11.05 8.52 -9.87
N ALA A 83 -9.96 7.80 -9.71
CA ALA A 83 -9.94 6.45 -9.18
C ALA A 83 -8.88 6.28 -8.09
N LEU A 84 -9.19 5.47 -7.07
CA LEU A 84 -8.21 5.00 -6.11
C LEU A 84 -7.65 3.67 -6.60
N LEU A 85 -6.36 3.63 -6.88
CA LEU A 85 -5.64 2.45 -7.35
C LEU A 85 -4.97 1.78 -6.15
N ILE A 86 -5.23 0.49 -5.98
CA ILE A 86 -4.63 -0.32 -4.92
C ILE A 86 -3.69 -1.35 -5.56
N ASP A 87 -2.46 -1.38 -5.07
CA ASP A 87 -1.45 -2.33 -5.52
C ASP A 87 -0.46 -2.64 -4.40
N GLU A 88 0.41 -3.63 -4.60
CA GLU A 88 1.44 -4.05 -3.67
C GLU A 88 2.83 -3.77 -4.21
N SER A 89 3.72 -3.34 -3.34
CA SER A 89 5.14 -3.27 -3.67
C SER A 89 6.00 -4.05 -2.69
N CYS A 90 7.13 -4.58 -3.20
CA CYS A 90 8.08 -5.36 -2.43
C CYS A 90 9.42 -4.63 -2.34
N PHE A 91 9.95 -4.56 -1.12
CA PHE A 91 11.26 -3.99 -0.81
C PHE A 91 12.20 -5.12 -0.39
N VAL A 92 13.10 -5.52 -1.28
CA VAL A 92 14.06 -6.59 -1.03
C VAL A 92 15.01 -6.20 0.10
N LYS A 93 15.23 -7.11 1.04
CA LYS A 93 16.10 -6.95 2.20
C LYS A 93 17.08 -8.11 2.29
N LYS A 94 18.32 -7.83 2.69
CA LYS A 94 19.34 -8.87 2.90
C LYS A 94 19.24 -9.51 4.28
N GLY A 95 18.83 -8.72 5.29
CA GLY A 95 18.73 -9.16 6.69
C GLY A 95 17.29 -9.53 7.07
N ASP A 96 17.13 -9.97 8.32
CA ASP A 96 15.87 -10.45 8.90
C ASP A 96 15.30 -9.52 9.98
N HIS A 97 15.94 -8.36 10.24
CA HIS A 97 15.53 -7.41 11.28
C HIS A 97 14.51 -6.36 10.82
N SER A 98 14.40 -6.10 9.51
CA SER A 98 13.43 -5.11 9.02
C SER A 98 12.00 -5.57 9.28
N VAL A 99 11.15 -4.64 9.78
CA VAL A 99 9.75 -4.93 10.14
C VAL A 99 9.01 -5.63 9.00
N GLY A 100 8.34 -6.74 9.28
CA GLY A 100 7.53 -7.48 8.30
C GLY A 100 8.32 -8.24 7.24
N VAL A 101 9.66 -8.32 7.35
CA VAL A 101 10.48 -9.06 6.39
C VAL A 101 10.25 -10.56 6.49
N GLN A 102 10.08 -11.20 5.34
CA GLN A 102 10.04 -12.67 5.19
C GLN A 102 10.30 -13.09 3.76
N ARG A 103 10.58 -14.39 3.56
CA ARG A 103 10.64 -14.98 2.21
C ARG A 103 9.23 -15.11 1.66
N GLN A 104 8.91 -14.30 0.67
CA GLN A 104 7.61 -14.26 0.00
C GLN A 104 7.78 -13.94 -1.49
N PHE A 105 6.73 -14.12 -2.28
CA PHE A 105 6.78 -13.80 -3.70
C PHE A 105 7.00 -12.29 -3.89
N CYS A 106 8.03 -11.95 -4.64
CA CYS A 106 8.36 -10.58 -5.02
C CYS A 106 8.02 -10.38 -6.51
N GLY A 107 6.89 -9.73 -6.81
CA GLY A 107 6.41 -9.55 -8.19
C GLY A 107 7.45 -8.86 -9.07
N ARG A 108 8.16 -7.85 -8.56
CA ARG A 108 9.23 -7.14 -9.28
C ARG A 108 10.37 -8.06 -9.75
N LEU A 109 10.63 -9.16 -9.03
CA LEU A 109 11.69 -10.12 -9.36
C LEU A 109 11.14 -11.42 -9.97
N GLY A 110 9.82 -11.62 -9.99
CA GLY A 110 9.19 -12.85 -10.49
C GLY A 110 9.51 -14.11 -9.67
N LYS A 111 10.03 -13.99 -8.44
CA LYS A 111 10.48 -15.12 -7.60
C LYS A 111 10.21 -14.87 -6.12
N LYS A 112 10.33 -15.93 -5.31
CA LYS A 112 10.34 -15.79 -3.84
C LYS A 112 11.67 -15.20 -3.39
N GLU A 113 11.60 -14.08 -2.66
CA GLU A 113 12.76 -13.38 -2.14
C GLU A 113 12.50 -12.89 -0.72
N ASN A 114 13.56 -12.62 0.04
CA ASN A 114 13.46 -12.00 1.35
C ASN A 114 13.11 -10.52 1.20
N CYS A 115 11.89 -10.14 1.54
CA CYS A 115 11.41 -8.77 1.32
C CYS A 115 10.36 -8.34 2.34
N GLN A 116 10.24 -7.03 2.53
CA GLN A 116 9.07 -6.39 3.10
C GLN A 116 8.03 -6.20 1.99
N ARG A 117 6.77 -6.19 2.34
CA ARG A 117 5.67 -5.89 1.42
C ARG A 117 4.82 -4.76 1.97
N GLY A 118 4.47 -3.84 1.11
CA GLY A 118 3.54 -2.78 1.42
C GLY A 118 2.36 -2.78 0.45
N VAL A 119 1.19 -2.43 0.95
CA VAL A 119 0.01 -2.10 0.16
C VAL A 119 0.02 -0.59 -0.05
N LEU A 120 -0.17 -0.15 -1.27
CA LEU A 120 -0.14 1.24 -1.68
C LEU A 120 -1.51 1.66 -2.19
N ALA A 121 -1.89 2.89 -1.90
CA ALA A 121 -3.04 3.53 -2.53
C ALA A 121 -2.58 4.78 -3.27
N CYS A 122 -2.92 4.86 -4.56
CA CYS A 122 -2.66 6.01 -5.40
C CYS A 122 -3.98 6.62 -5.86
N LEU A 123 -4.11 7.94 -5.86
CA LEU A 123 -5.20 8.62 -6.55
C LEU A 123 -4.76 8.87 -7.99
N GLY A 124 -5.58 8.45 -8.94
CA GLY A 124 -5.28 8.51 -10.37
C GLY A 124 -6.37 9.19 -11.19
N LEU A 125 -5.96 9.79 -12.30
CA LEU A 125 -6.82 10.37 -13.33
C LEU A 125 -6.13 10.32 -14.68
N GLY A 126 -6.66 9.53 -15.62
CA GLY A 126 -6.03 9.29 -16.91
C GLY A 126 -4.65 8.64 -16.73
N GLU A 127 -3.61 9.24 -17.29
CA GLU A 127 -2.23 8.74 -17.18
C GLU A 127 -1.47 9.22 -15.94
N LYS A 128 -2.11 10.00 -15.07
CA LYS A 128 -1.49 10.57 -13.88
C LYS A 128 -1.96 9.84 -12.63
N ALA A 129 -1.02 9.47 -11.78
CA ALA A 129 -1.31 8.90 -10.47
C ALA A 129 -0.26 9.37 -9.45
N SER A 130 -0.68 9.50 -8.19
CA SER A 130 0.23 9.81 -7.09
C SER A 130 -0.18 9.07 -5.83
N LEU A 131 0.83 8.68 -5.03
CA LEU A 131 0.63 7.98 -3.77
C LEU A 131 -0.12 8.87 -2.79
N VAL A 132 -1.15 8.31 -2.14
CA VAL A 132 -1.97 9.01 -1.13
C VAL A 132 -2.02 8.26 0.21
N ASP A 133 -1.67 6.98 0.23
CA ASP A 133 -1.52 6.20 1.45
C ASP A 133 -0.60 4.99 1.23
N PHE A 134 -0.02 4.49 2.31
CA PHE A 134 0.87 3.34 2.32
C PHE A 134 0.70 2.56 3.63
N ARG A 135 0.58 1.22 3.54
CA ARG A 135 0.48 0.34 4.70
C ARG A 135 1.51 -0.77 4.61
N LEU A 136 2.32 -0.93 5.63
CA LEU A 136 3.25 -2.06 5.71
C LEU A 136 2.48 -3.33 6.10
N PHE A 137 2.63 -4.38 5.32
CA PHE A 137 2.07 -5.69 5.63
C PHE A 137 2.91 -6.36 6.72
N LEU A 138 2.27 -6.67 7.86
CA LEU A 138 2.89 -7.42 8.94
C LEU A 138 2.46 -8.90 8.83
N PRO A 139 3.37 -9.82 8.49
CA PRO A 139 3.06 -11.26 8.44
C PRO A 139 2.58 -11.78 9.79
N GLU A 140 1.73 -12.80 9.79
CA GLU A 140 1.13 -13.37 10.99
C GLU A 140 2.17 -13.81 12.03
N TRP A 141 3.22 -14.49 11.60
CA TRP A 141 4.30 -14.94 12.49
C TRP A 141 5.08 -13.78 13.15
N TRP A 142 5.11 -12.60 12.51
CA TRP A 142 5.63 -11.39 13.12
C TRP A 142 4.73 -10.91 14.26
N ALA A 143 3.41 -10.84 14.01
CA ALA A 143 2.43 -10.43 15.00
C ALA A 143 2.39 -11.38 16.21
N GLN A 144 2.66 -12.67 15.97
CA GLN A 144 2.75 -13.72 17.00
C GLN A 144 4.09 -13.71 17.78
N SER A 145 5.03 -12.79 17.46
CA SER A 145 6.35 -12.69 18.09
C SER A 145 6.50 -11.37 18.85
N PRO A 146 5.99 -11.25 20.09
CA PRO A 146 6.00 -9.98 20.85
C PRO A 146 7.41 -9.39 21.02
N GLU A 147 8.40 -10.23 21.33
CA GLU A 147 9.80 -9.79 21.51
C GLU A 147 10.38 -9.19 20.22
N ARG A 148 10.03 -9.76 19.07
CA ARG A 148 10.47 -9.27 17.78
C ARG A 148 9.83 -7.93 17.44
N CYS A 149 8.53 -7.81 17.71
CA CYS A 149 7.80 -6.55 17.54
C CYS A 149 8.34 -5.45 18.45
N GLU A 150 8.69 -5.79 19.69
CA GLU A 150 9.26 -4.84 20.64
C GLU A 150 10.65 -4.38 20.25
N LYS A 151 11.53 -5.33 19.86
CA LYS A 151 12.87 -5.03 19.34
C LYS A 151 12.84 -4.15 18.09
N ALA A 152 11.82 -4.34 17.25
CA ALA A 152 11.60 -3.55 16.02
C ALA A 152 10.83 -2.26 16.29
N GLN A 153 10.50 -1.95 17.56
CA GLN A 153 9.77 -0.76 17.99
C GLN A 153 8.40 -0.58 17.33
N ILE A 154 7.73 -1.70 16.99
CA ILE A 154 6.38 -1.63 16.43
C ILE A 154 5.40 -1.17 17.53
N PRO A 155 4.62 -0.10 17.31
CA PRO A 155 3.59 0.34 18.27
C PRO A 155 2.61 -0.80 18.59
N ARG A 156 2.15 -0.89 19.84
CA ARG A 156 1.30 -2.01 20.30
C ARG A 156 0.03 -2.17 19.47
N GLU A 157 -0.57 -1.07 19.07
CA GLU A 157 -1.77 -1.00 18.23
C GLU A 157 -1.55 -1.49 16.80
N GLN A 158 -0.29 -1.54 16.34
CA GLN A 158 0.09 -2.01 15.00
C GLN A 158 0.64 -3.44 14.97
N ARG A 159 0.70 -4.12 16.12
CA ARG A 159 1.23 -5.50 16.22
C ARG A 159 0.22 -6.57 15.80
N GLN A 160 -0.91 -6.19 15.27
CA GLN A 160 -1.93 -7.12 14.80
C GLN A 160 -1.69 -7.50 13.34
N HIS A 161 -1.78 -8.80 13.03
CA HIS A 161 -1.82 -9.24 11.65
C HIS A 161 -3.14 -8.81 10.99
N ARG A 162 -3.02 -8.26 9.81
CA ARG A 162 -4.14 -7.93 8.91
C ARG A 162 -3.80 -8.43 7.52
N SER A 163 -4.75 -9.09 6.87
CA SER A 163 -4.59 -9.49 5.47
C SER A 163 -4.43 -8.26 4.57
N LYS A 164 -3.92 -8.47 3.37
CA LYS A 164 -3.76 -7.37 2.41
C LYS A 164 -5.09 -6.79 1.95
N LEU A 165 -6.12 -7.63 1.87
CA LEU A 165 -7.49 -7.21 1.58
C LEU A 165 -8.05 -6.30 2.69
N GLU A 166 -7.84 -6.64 3.96
CA GLU A 166 -8.25 -5.80 5.09
C GLU A 166 -7.47 -4.47 5.11
N LEU A 167 -6.16 -4.49 4.80
CA LEU A 167 -5.37 -3.26 4.69
C LEU A 167 -5.89 -2.39 3.55
N ALA A 168 -6.16 -2.96 2.38
CA ALA A 168 -6.69 -2.25 1.23
C ALA A 168 -8.05 -1.62 1.52
N LEU A 169 -8.98 -2.38 2.11
CA LEU A 169 -10.31 -1.86 2.46
C LEU A 169 -10.22 -0.73 3.49
N ASP A 170 -9.32 -0.84 4.46
CA ASP A 170 -9.07 0.22 5.44
C ASP A 170 -8.51 1.49 4.77
N MET A 171 -7.64 1.33 3.77
CA MET A 171 -7.11 2.45 2.99
C MET A 171 -8.21 3.14 2.18
N VAL A 172 -9.13 2.37 1.56
CA VAL A 172 -10.31 2.94 0.85
C VAL A 172 -11.17 3.75 1.81
N LYS A 173 -11.50 3.19 3.00
CA LYS A 173 -12.26 3.89 4.04
C LYS A 173 -11.55 5.13 4.55
N THR A 174 -10.23 5.04 4.78
CA THR A 174 -9.40 6.16 5.22
C THR A 174 -9.36 7.26 4.18
N ALA A 175 -9.24 6.92 2.89
CA ALA A 175 -9.26 7.88 1.80
C ALA A 175 -10.59 8.66 1.74
N GLN A 176 -11.74 7.98 1.86
CA GLN A 176 -13.05 8.62 1.96
C GLN A 176 -13.15 9.52 3.22
N ALA A 177 -12.74 9.02 4.37
CA ALA A 177 -12.80 9.78 5.63
C ALA A 177 -11.92 11.03 5.61
N ARG A 178 -10.80 11.01 4.85
CA ARG A 178 -9.94 12.18 4.60
C ARG A 178 -10.49 13.13 3.54
N GLY A 179 -11.65 12.82 2.94
CA GLY A 179 -12.30 13.67 1.93
C GLY A 179 -11.68 13.57 0.54
N LEU A 180 -10.93 12.51 0.23
CA LEU A 180 -10.45 12.28 -1.13
C LEU A 180 -11.64 11.94 -2.03
N GLN A 181 -11.68 12.60 -3.19
CA GLN A 181 -12.81 12.54 -4.12
C GLN A 181 -12.52 11.60 -5.28
N PHE A 182 -13.04 10.39 -5.20
CA PHE A 182 -12.96 9.36 -6.23
C PHE A 182 -14.25 8.56 -6.27
N SER A 183 -14.58 7.99 -7.43
CA SER A 183 -15.78 7.16 -7.60
C SER A 183 -15.42 5.69 -7.88
N TRP A 184 -14.19 5.41 -8.22
CA TRP A 184 -13.72 4.10 -8.63
C TRP A 184 -12.60 3.59 -7.73
N VAL A 185 -12.60 2.29 -7.48
CA VAL A 185 -11.46 1.55 -6.89
C VAL A 185 -10.94 0.57 -7.93
N LEU A 186 -9.66 0.62 -8.22
CA LEU A 186 -8.99 -0.25 -9.17
C LEU A 186 -7.94 -1.08 -8.44
N ALA A 187 -7.88 -2.39 -8.74
CA ALA A 187 -6.85 -3.27 -8.21
C ALA A 187 -6.62 -4.48 -9.12
N ASP A 188 -5.57 -5.23 -8.85
CA ASP A 188 -5.24 -6.44 -9.59
C ASP A 188 -6.13 -7.64 -9.23
N SER A 189 -5.88 -8.77 -9.88
CA SER A 189 -6.65 -10.00 -9.68
C SER A 189 -6.52 -10.61 -8.28
N ALA A 190 -5.50 -10.25 -7.50
CA ALA A 190 -5.38 -10.71 -6.11
C ALA A 190 -6.50 -10.14 -5.23
N TYR A 191 -6.95 -8.94 -5.54
CA TYR A 191 -8.11 -8.29 -4.90
C TYR A 191 -9.41 -8.67 -5.60
N GLY A 192 -9.42 -8.71 -6.95
CA GLY A 192 -10.60 -9.00 -7.76
C GLY A 192 -11.15 -10.42 -7.59
N CYS A 193 -10.33 -11.38 -7.15
CA CYS A 193 -10.78 -12.75 -6.82
C CYS A 193 -11.56 -12.83 -5.49
N SER A 194 -11.61 -11.76 -4.69
CA SER A 194 -12.37 -11.71 -3.44
C SER A 194 -13.73 -11.04 -3.65
N ASN A 195 -14.78 -11.84 -3.75
CA ASN A 195 -16.15 -11.32 -3.83
C ASN A 195 -16.51 -10.49 -2.59
N GLU A 196 -15.96 -10.82 -1.42
CA GLU A 196 -16.18 -10.07 -0.19
C GLU A 196 -15.58 -8.66 -0.28
N PHE A 197 -14.35 -8.54 -0.77
CA PHE A 197 -13.70 -7.24 -0.97
C PHE A 197 -14.48 -6.37 -1.96
N CYS A 198 -14.91 -6.95 -3.09
CA CYS A 198 -15.72 -6.23 -4.08
C CYS A 198 -17.05 -5.74 -3.48
N ALA A 199 -17.76 -6.62 -2.76
CA ALA A 199 -19.02 -6.28 -2.10
C ALA A 199 -18.83 -5.19 -1.02
N ASP A 200 -17.71 -5.21 -0.30
CA ASP A 200 -17.42 -4.18 0.69
C ASP A 200 -17.10 -2.82 0.06
N VAL A 201 -16.44 -2.79 -1.10
CA VAL A 201 -16.26 -1.56 -1.89
C VAL A 201 -17.61 -1.02 -2.37
N GLU A 202 -18.52 -1.87 -2.85
CA GLU A 202 -19.88 -1.47 -3.24
C GLU A 202 -20.68 -0.90 -2.07
N LYS A 203 -20.60 -1.49 -0.87
CA LYS A 203 -21.25 -0.97 0.35
C LYS A 203 -20.78 0.44 0.73
N LEU A 204 -19.58 0.82 0.31
CA LEU A 204 -19.04 2.18 0.51
C LEU A 204 -19.58 3.18 -0.54
N GLY A 205 -20.45 2.75 -1.45
CA GLY A 205 -21.01 3.58 -2.52
C GLY A 205 -20.04 3.84 -3.67
N LEU A 206 -19.03 2.97 -3.85
CA LEU A 206 -18.00 3.09 -4.86
C LEU A 206 -18.18 2.05 -5.96
N TYR A 207 -17.78 2.40 -7.17
CA TYR A 207 -17.59 1.46 -8.26
C TYR A 207 -16.22 0.81 -8.14
N TYR A 208 -16.07 -0.39 -8.69
CA TYR A 208 -14.76 -1.04 -8.80
C TYR A 208 -14.49 -1.56 -10.20
N MET A 209 -13.22 -1.61 -10.54
CA MET A 209 -12.72 -2.31 -11.73
C MET A 209 -11.47 -3.08 -11.29
N MET A 210 -11.58 -4.40 -11.32
CA MET A 210 -10.54 -5.31 -10.86
C MET A 210 -10.13 -6.23 -12.01
N ASP A 211 -8.85 -6.57 -12.06
CA ASP A 211 -8.43 -7.63 -12.97
C ASP A 211 -9.04 -8.96 -12.53
N ALA A 212 -9.45 -9.76 -13.51
CA ALA A 212 -9.93 -11.10 -13.29
C ALA A 212 -8.83 -12.14 -13.60
N SER A 213 -8.81 -13.23 -12.84
CA SER A 213 -7.96 -14.36 -13.19
C SER A 213 -8.36 -14.94 -14.54
N MET A 214 -7.41 -15.32 -15.37
CA MET A 214 -7.69 -16.03 -16.64
C MET A 214 -8.45 -17.35 -16.45
N LYS A 215 -8.52 -17.85 -15.21
CA LYS A 215 -9.30 -19.05 -14.84
C LYS A 215 -10.66 -18.70 -14.24
N ALA A 216 -11.04 -17.42 -14.20
CA ALA A 216 -12.34 -17.02 -13.70
C ALA A 216 -13.42 -17.53 -14.65
N CYS A 217 -14.44 -18.18 -14.08
CA CYS A 217 -15.65 -18.54 -14.79
C CYS A 217 -16.67 -17.43 -14.63
N VAL A 218 -17.26 -17.00 -15.71
CA VAL A 218 -18.28 -15.96 -15.75
C VAL A 218 -19.53 -16.49 -16.46
N TRP A 219 -20.69 -15.96 -16.10
CA TRP A 219 -21.94 -16.20 -16.84
C TRP A 219 -22.26 -14.96 -17.65
N ASP A 220 -22.71 -15.17 -18.86
CA ASP A 220 -23.17 -14.10 -19.77
C ASP A 220 -24.60 -13.59 -19.43
N ALA A 221 -25.30 -14.34 -18.58
CA ALA A 221 -26.61 -14.00 -18.05
C ALA A 221 -26.74 -14.48 -16.60
N ASP A 222 -27.68 -13.94 -15.86
CA ASP A 222 -27.96 -14.37 -14.49
C ASP A 222 -28.28 -15.87 -14.43
N PRO A 223 -27.41 -16.69 -13.83
CA PRO A 223 -27.59 -18.13 -13.79
C PRO A 223 -28.81 -18.45 -12.93
N ARG A 224 -29.77 -19.18 -13.48
CA ARG A 224 -30.87 -19.78 -12.74
C ARG A 224 -30.48 -21.20 -12.33
N PRO A 225 -29.97 -21.41 -11.13
CA PRO A 225 -29.55 -22.73 -10.71
C PRO A 225 -30.75 -23.68 -10.70
N SER A 226 -30.61 -24.82 -11.39
CA SER A 226 -31.61 -25.88 -11.40
C SER A 226 -30.96 -27.22 -11.06
N LEU A 227 -31.65 -28.09 -10.32
CA LEU A 227 -31.13 -29.41 -10.08
C LEU A 227 -30.93 -30.14 -11.41
N PRO A 228 -29.80 -30.80 -11.64
CA PRO A 228 -29.61 -31.60 -12.84
C PRO A 228 -30.68 -32.69 -12.93
N ALA A 229 -31.15 -32.99 -14.14
CA ALA A 229 -32.12 -34.06 -14.36
C ALA A 229 -31.61 -35.37 -13.76
N PRO A 230 -32.49 -36.21 -13.17
CA PRO A 230 -32.09 -37.50 -12.63
C PRO A 230 -31.33 -38.32 -13.68
N SER A 231 -30.11 -38.70 -13.37
CA SER A 231 -29.33 -39.57 -14.23
C SER A 231 -29.85 -41.00 -14.12
N ALA A 232 -30.04 -41.68 -15.26
CA ALA A 232 -30.38 -43.12 -15.29
C ALA A 232 -29.25 -44.03 -14.77
N LYS A 233 -28.08 -43.46 -14.44
CA LYS A 233 -26.95 -44.21 -13.87
C LYS A 233 -27.11 -44.36 -12.36
N ARG A 234 -26.76 -45.54 -11.84
CA ARG A 234 -26.73 -45.82 -10.38
C ARG A 234 -25.77 -44.82 -9.72
N GLY A 235 -26.28 -44.00 -8.83
CA GLY A 235 -25.54 -43.05 -8.01
C GLY A 235 -26.45 -42.29 -7.07
N ARG A 236 -25.89 -41.65 -6.04
CA ARG A 236 -26.67 -40.83 -5.11
C ARG A 236 -27.22 -39.61 -5.89
N PRO A 237 -28.55 -39.31 -5.79
CA PRO A 237 -29.11 -38.12 -6.42
C PRO A 237 -28.38 -36.85 -5.94
N HIS A 238 -28.16 -35.92 -6.85
CA HIS A 238 -27.66 -34.58 -6.45
C HIS A 238 -28.75 -33.86 -5.65
N THR A 239 -28.51 -33.60 -4.39
CA THR A 239 -29.47 -32.97 -3.47
C THR A 239 -29.08 -31.55 -3.07
N VAL A 240 -27.87 -31.10 -3.42
CA VAL A 240 -27.33 -29.79 -3.03
C VAL A 240 -26.52 -29.23 -4.20
N TRP A 241 -26.57 -27.96 -4.33
CA TRP A 241 -25.78 -27.08 -5.23
C TRP A 241 -24.41 -26.84 -4.66
#